data_6d74530de4d439cb17d08529dc7782bd
#
_entry.id   6d74530de4d439cb17d08529dc7782bd
#
_cell.length_a   1.000
_cell.length_b   1.000
_cell.length_c   1.000
_cell.angle_alpha   90.00
_cell.angle_beta   90.00
_cell.angle_gamma   90.00
#
_symmetry.space_group_name_H-M   'P 1'
#
loop_
_entity.id
_entity.type
_entity.pdbx_description
1 polymer ?
#
loop_
_entity_poly.entity_id
_entity_poly.type
_entity_poly.pdbx_seq_one_letter_code
_entity_poly.pdbx_strand_id
1 'polypeptide(L)'
;NDMKKWKYSGLALIDEVNSLKPRAVLDVGCGYNEFKGKIHNLIGIDPYNKLADHQVGTLEYKTDQKFDVILCLGSVNFGSKDKIIAEVSRCVSLLADGGTMFFRVNPGVQHDKPEADWIEFYAWNVPFIIELSEMFQLKILDIRDDTNQRKYFIYRKTK
;
A
#
# COMPACT_ATOMS: atom_id res chain seq x y z
N ASN A 1 5.64 6.60 -20.91
CA ASN A 1 6.13 5.94 -19.72
C ASN A 1 5.00 5.80 -18.70
N ASP A 2 4.65 4.57 -18.34
CA ASP A 2 3.52 4.31 -17.49
C ASP A 2 3.65 4.91 -16.08
N MET A 3 4.85 5.02 -15.57
CA MET A 3 5.08 5.60 -14.25
C MET A 3 4.71 7.07 -14.18
N LYS A 4 4.78 7.80 -15.30
CA LYS A 4 4.41 9.21 -15.34
C LYS A 4 2.91 9.46 -15.39
N LYS A 5 2.11 8.43 -15.73
CA LYS A 5 0.66 8.56 -15.80
C LYS A 5 0.02 8.65 -14.43
N TRP A 6 0.70 8.19 -13.40
CA TRP A 6 0.13 8.03 -12.07
C TRP A 6 0.68 9.11 -11.15
N LYS A 7 -0.23 9.95 -10.68
CA LYS A 7 0.11 11.15 -9.92
C LYS A 7 0.84 10.84 -8.61
N TYR A 8 0.42 9.78 -7.92
CA TYR A 8 0.94 9.42 -6.59
C TYR A 8 1.58 8.04 -6.55
N SER A 9 1.91 7.51 -7.72
CA SER A 9 2.74 6.31 -7.83
C SER A 9 3.73 6.56 -8.96
N GLY A 10 4.86 5.87 -8.95
CA GLY A 10 5.91 6.12 -9.91
C GLY A 10 6.89 7.19 -9.45
N LEU A 11 7.31 8.07 -10.35
CA LEU A 11 8.42 8.99 -10.06
C LEU A 11 8.15 9.94 -8.88
N ALA A 12 6.94 10.47 -8.79
CA ALA A 12 6.60 11.38 -7.70
C ALA A 12 6.69 10.68 -6.34
N LEU A 13 6.19 9.45 -6.27
CA LEU A 13 6.23 8.68 -5.03
C LEU A 13 7.67 8.31 -4.64
N ILE A 14 8.51 7.98 -5.62
CA ILE A 14 9.91 7.65 -5.36
C ILE A 14 10.59 8.78 -4.60
N ASP A 15 10.43 10.01 -5.08
CA ASP A 15 11.05 11.17 -4.45
C ASP A 15 10.47 11.43 -3.06
N GLU A 16 9.14 11.30 -2.94
CA GLU A 16 8.47 11.53 -1.66
C GLU A 16 8.95 10.54 -0.60
N VAL A 17 9.02 9.26 -0.93
CA VAL A 17 9.46 8.24 0.00
C VAL A 17 10.94 8.42 0.35
N ASN A 18 11.78 8.64 -0.64
CA ASN A 18 13.23 8.81 -0.41
C ASN A 18 13.53 10.06 0.43
N SER A 19 12.69 11.09 0.33
CA SER A 19 12.87 12.31 1.14
C SER A 19 12.71 12.04 2.63
N LEU A 20 11.99 10.98 3.00
CA LEU A 20 11.83 10.56 4.39
C LEU A 20 13.08 9.86 4.95
N LYS A 21 14.06 9.56 4.11
CA LYS A 21 15.30 8.84 4.46
C LYS A 21 15.00 7.55 5.23
N PRO A 22 14.18 6.65 4.66
CA PRO A 22 13.75 5.46 5.38
C PRO A 22 14.90 4.47 5.59
N ARG A 23 14.90 3.82 6.75
CA ARG A 23 15.84 2.74 7.05
C ARG A 23 15.41 1.43 6.39
N ALA A 24 14.11 1.23 6.26
CA ALA A 24 13.56 0.04 5.64
C ALA A 24 12.17 0.34 5.09
N VAL A 25 11.93 -0.05 3.84
CA VAL A 25 10.66 0.14 3.14
C VAL A 25 10.12 -1.22 2.74
N LEU A 26 8.85 -1.48 3.01
CA LEU A 26 8.16 -2.68 2.56
C LEU A 26 7.17 -2.31 1.47
N ASP A 27 7.30 -2.93 0.30
CA ASP A 27 6.37 -2.76 -0.81
C ASP A 27 5.46 -3.98 -0.85
N VAL A 28 4.23 -3.82 -0.37
CA VAL A 28 3.25 -4.90 -0.24
C VAL A 28 2.51 -5.07 -1.56
N GLY A 29 2.62 -6.27 -2.14
CA GLY A 29 2.09 -6.53 -3.47
C GLY A 29 2.90 -5.81 -4.53
N CYS A 30 4.21 -5.99 -4.50
CA CYS A 30 5.13 -5.22 -5.32
C CYS A 30 5.06 -5.52 -6.82
N GLY A 31 4.30 -6.55 -7.23
CA GLY A 31 4.22 -6.93 -8.64
C GLY A 31 5.60 -7.22 -9.20
N TYR A 32 5.98 -6.53 -10.26
CA TYR A 32 7.28 -6.69 -10.89
C TYR A 32 8.44 -6.07 -10.10
N ASN A 33 8.16 -5.59 -8.90
CA ASN A 33 9.17 -5.00 -8.01
C ASN A 33 9.85 -3.78 -8.63
N GLU A 34 9.05 -2.94 -9.27
CA GLU A 34 9.54 -1.80 -10.06
C GLU A 34 10.30 -0.75 -9.26
N PHE A 35 9.97 -0.63 -7.97
CA PHE A 35 10.64 0.36 -7.11
C PHE A 35 11.98 -0.14 -6.55
N LYS A 36 12.29 -1.42 -6.75
CA LYS A 36 13.56 -1.98 -6.27
C LYS A 36 14.74 -1.26 -6.93
N GLY A 37 15.64 -0.78 -6.13
CA GLY A 37 16.78 0.00 -6.62
C GLY A 37 16.48 1.47 -6.84
N LYS A 38 15.21 1.89 -6.81
CA LYS A 38 14.81 3.30 -6.96
C LYS A 38 14.41 3.92 -5.64
N ILE A 39 13.78 3.13 -4.76
CA ILE A 39 13.50 3.53 -3.38
C ILE A 39 14.52 2.86 -2.49
N HIS A 40 15.11 3.62 -1.60
CA HIS A 40 16.20 3.15 -0.74
C HIS A 40 15.70 2.10 0.27
N ASN A 41 16.48 1.04 0.44
CA ASN A 41 16.26 0.02 1.46
C ASN A 41 14.92 -0.71 1.34
N LEU A 42 14.48 -0.95 0.11
CA LEU A 42 13.17 -1.54 -0.19
C LEU A 42 13.24 -3.06 -0.24
N ILE A 43 12.24 -3.69 0.39
CA ILE A 43 11.94 -5.11 0.25
C ILE A 43 10.55 -5.21 -0.36
N GLY A 44 10.42 -5.90 -1.49
CA GLY A 44 9.13 -6.13 -2.14
C GLY A 44 8.62 -7.54 -1.86
N ILE A 45 7.34 -7.68 -1.50
CA ILE A 45 6.69 -8.97 -1.34
C ILE A 45 5.49 -9.07 -2.29
N ASP A 46 5.27 -10.25 -2.85
CA ASP A 46 4.15 -10.52 -3.73
C ASP A 46 3.95 -12.03 -3.81
N PRO A 47 2.71 -12.55 -3.62
CA PRO A 47 2.51 -14.00 -3.62
C PRO A 47 2.61 -14.62 -5.01
N TYR A 48 2.49 -13.83 -6.07
CA TYR A 48 2.37 -14.36 -7.44
C TYR A 48 3.52 -13.99 -8.36
N ASN A 49 4.44 -13.14 -7.92
CA ASN A 49 5.48 -12.64 -8.83
C ASN A 49 6.87 -13.06 -8.38
N LYS A 50 7.60 -13.69 -9.30
CA LYS A 50 8.97 -14.16 -9.04
C LYS A 50 9.97 -13.05 -8.80
N LEU A 51 9.68 -11.84 -9.29
CA LEU A 51 10.61 -10.71 -9.16
C LEU A 51 10.56 -10.07 -7.79
N ALA A 52 9.59 -10.45 -6.96
CA ALA A 52 9.56 -9.99 -5.57
C ALA A 52 10.78 -10.52 -4.81
N ASP A 53 11.24 -9.76 -3.82
CA ASP A 53 12.32 -10.24 -2.94
C ASP A 53 11.89 -11.48 -2.18
N HIS A 54 10.61 -11.53 -1.78
CA HIS A 54 9.99 -12.72 -1.19
C HIS A 54 8.66 -12.96 -1.87
N GLN A 55 8.51 -14.15 -2.44
CA GLN A 55 7.26 -14.52 -3.11
C GLN A 55 6.28 -15.04 -2.05
N VAL A 56 5.61 -14.12 -1.36
CA VAL A 56 4.76 -14.42 -0.21
C VAL A 56 3.68 -13.34 -0.08
N GLY A 57 2.51 -13.73 0.45
CA GLY A 57 1.43 -12.79 0.74
C GLY A 57 1.65 -12.03 2.04
N THR A 58 0.90 -10.96 2.22
CA THR A 58 1.01 -10.07 3.38
C THR A 58 0.83 -10.82 4.70
N LEU A 59 -0.18 -11.68 4.77
CA LEU A 59 -0.50 -12.40 6.01
C LEU A 59 0.50 -13.52 6.32
N GLU A 60 1.18 -14.02 5.29
CA GLU A 60 2.13 -15.12 5.41
C GLU A 60 3.58 -14.66 5.58
N TYR A 61 3.85 -13.37 5.35
CA TYR A 61 5.20 -12.85 5.46
C TYR A 61 5.66 -12.85 6.91
N LYS A 62 6.77 -13.51 7.18
CA LYS A 62 7.34 -13.63 8.52
C LYS A 62 8.66 -12.90 8.58
N THR A 63 8.77 -11.95 9.50
CA THR A 63 10.00 -11.19 9.72
C THR A 63 9.94 -10.53 11.10
N ASP A 64 11.09 -10.38 11.71
CA ASP A 64 11.22 -9.60 12.94
C ASP A 64 11.54 -8.14 12.65
N GLN A 65 11.78 -7.81 11.37
CA GLN A 65 12.13 -6.47 10.95
C GLN A 65 10.92 -5.54 11.03
N LYS A 66 11.16 -4.29 11.42
CA LYS A 66 10.17 -3.22 11.35
C LYS A 66 10.54 -2.30 10.19
N PHE A 67 9.52 -1.66 9.61
CA PHE A 67 9.69 -0.80 8.45
C PHE A 67 9.26 0.62 8.78
N ASP A 68 10.06 1.60 8.35
CA ASP A 68 9.73 3.03 8.52
C ASP A 68 8.63 3.45 7.55
N VAL A 69 8.57 2.78 6.39
CA VAL A 69 7.60 3.08 5.33
C VAL A 69 7.06 1.76 4.81
N ILE A 70 5.73 1.71 4.63
CA ILE A 70 5.06 0.58 3.98
C ILE A 70 4.22 1.13 2.84
N LEU A 71 4.38 0.53 1.66
CA LEU A 71 3.66 0.92 0.46
C LEU A 71 2.58 -0.12 0.16
N CYS A 72 1.33 0.34 0.03
CA CYS A 72 0.18 -0.51 -0.30
C CYS A 72 -0.52 0.09 -1.53
N LEU A 73 0.12 -0.06 -2.68
CA LEU A 73 -0.28 0.66 -3.90
C LEU A 73 -1.13 -0.24 -4.81
N GLY A 74 -2.34 -0.57 -4.34
CA GLY A 74 -3.30 -1.36 -5.10
C GLY A 74 -3.40 -2.82 -4.68
N SER A 75 -2.59 -3.27 -3.75
CA SER A 75 -2.57 -4.67 -3.32
C SER A 75 -3.57 -4.97 -2.22
N VAL A 76 -3.81 -4.03 -1.31
CA VAL A 76 -4.72 -4.20 -0.18
C VAL A 76 -6.08 -3.63 -0.57
N ASN A 77 -6.70 -4.28 -1.53
CA ASN A 77 -7.91 -3.76 -2.18
C ASN A 77 -8.88 -4.88 -2.59
N PHE A 78 -8.56 -6.12 -2.29
CA PHE A 78 -9.32 -7.27 -2.78
C PHE A 78 -9.91 -8.08 -1.64
N GLY A 79 -11.10 -8.62 -1.88
CA GLY A 79 -11.74 -9.53 -0.96
C GLY A 79 -12.66 -8.83 0.02
N SER A 80 -12.93 -9.51 1.14
CA SER A 80 -13.88 -9.04 2.14
C SER A 80 -13.28 -7.95 3.04
N LYS A 81 -14.17 -7.26 3.75
CA LYS A 81 -13.75 -6.28 4.76
C LYS A 81 -12.81 -6.92 5.80
N ASP A 82 -13.14 -8.14 6.25
CA ASP A 82 -12.32 -8.82 7.26
C ASP A 82 -10.92 -9.09 6.74
N LYS A 83 -10.79 -9.48 5.47
CA LYS A 83 -9.48 -9.71 4.86
C LYS A 83 -8.67 -8.41 4.78
N ILE A 84 -9.31 -7.32 4.35
CA ILE A 84 -8.66 -6.01 4.28
C ILE A 84 -8.16 -5.59 5.67
N ILE A 85 -9.01 -5.71 6.69
CA ILE A 85 -8.63 -5.36 8.06
C ILE A 85 -7.46 -6.21 8.54
N ALA A 86 -7.47 -7.51 8.24
CA ALA A 86 -6.37 -8.40 8.63
C ALA A 86 -5.05 -8.00 7.97
N GLU A 87 -5.09 -7.64 6.68
CA GLU A 87 -3.89 -7.22 5.96
C GLU A 87 -3.35 -5.88 6.48
N VAL A 88 -4.25 -4.92 6.74
CA VAL A 88 -3.84 -3.64 7.32
C VAL A 88 -3.27 -3.85 8.73
N SER A 89 -3.91 -4.70 9.53
CA SER A 89 -3.42 -5.03 10.88
C SER A 89 -2.00 -5.59 10.81
N ARG A 90 -1.75 -6.49 9.86
CA ARG A 90 -0.40 -7.06 9.69
C ARG A 90 0.59 -5.97 9.31
N CYS A 91 0.24 -5.10 8.37
CA CYS A 91 1.11 -3.99 7.99
C CYS A 91 1.40 -3.06 9.18
N VAL A 92 0.39 -2.72 9.97
CA VAL A 92 0.58 -1.88 11.17
C VAL A 92 1.55 -2.54 12.15
N SER A 93 1.45 -3.87 12.30
CA SER A 93 2.35 -4.61 13.20
C SER A 93 3.80 -4.59 12.71
N LEU A 94 4.00 -4.46 11.41
CA LEU A 94 5.34 -4.39 10.80
C LEU A 94 5.87 -2.95 10.72
N LEU A 95 5.02 -1.96 10.96
CA LEU A 95 5.39 -0.56 10.87
C LEU A 95 6.06 -0.12 12.16
N ALA A 96 7.21 0.53 12.03
CA ALA A 96 7.91 1.11 13.17
C ALA A 96 7.11 2.28 13.75
N ASP A 97 7.31 2.57 15.02
CA ASP A 97 6.69 3.74 15.65
C ASP A 97 7.11 5.00 14.89
N GLY A 98 6.14 5.86 14.61
CA GLY A 98 6.39 7.04 13.79
C GLY A 98 6.47 6.75 12.30
N GLY A 99 6.28 5.51 11.89
CA GLY A 99 6.37 5.11 10.48
C GLY A 99 5.18 5.58 9.66
N THR A 100 5.35 5.55 8.35
CA THR A 100 4.40 6.09 7.38
C THR A 100 3.94 5.01 6.42
N MET A 101 2.63 4.93 6.17
CA MET A 101 2.05 4.00 5.19
C MET A 101 1.41 4.80 4.06
N PHE A 102 1.75 4.42 2.83
CA PHE A 102 1.19 5.03 1.63
C PHE A 102 0.25 4.05 0.96
N PHE A 103 -0.98 4.51 0.69
CA PHE A 103 -2.02 3.68 0.06
C PHE A 103 -2.50 4.31 -1.24
N ARG A 104 -2.78 3.44 -2.20
CA ARG A 104 -3.49 3.80 -3.42
C ARG A 104 -4.58 2.75 -3.60
N VAL A 105 -5.83 3.16 -3.51
CA VAL A 105 -6.96 2.24 -3.39
C VAL A 105 -8.08 2.60 -4.34
N ASN A 106 -8.96 1.63 -4.61
CA ASN A 106 -10.16 1.83 -5.39
C ASN A 106 -11.31 2.17 -4.43
N PRO A 107 -11.97 3.33 -4.59
CA PRO A 107 -13.05 3.74 -3.67
C PRO A 107 -14.41 3.10 -3.99
N GLY A 108 -14.43 1.95 -4.67
CA GLY A 108 -15.66 1.25 -5.00
C GLY A 108 -16.16 1.49 -6.41
N VAL A 109 -15.36 2.14 -7.23
CA VAL A 109 -15.70 2.33 -8.64
C VAL A 109 -15.51 1.01 -9.37
N GLN A 110 -16.48 0.67 -10.22
CA GLN A 110 -16.44 -0.56 -11.01
C GLN A 110 -15.21 -0.54 -11.93
N HIS A 111 -14.55 -1.69 -12.02
CA HIS A 111 -13.46 -1.86 -12.95
C HIS A 111 -13.96 -1.77 -14.38
N ASP A 112 -13.29 -1.05 -15.24
CA ASP A 112 -13.72 -0.82 -16.60
C ASP A 112 -13.38 -1.95 -17.59
N LYS A 113 -12.69 -3.00 -17.13
CA LYS A 113 -12.37 -4.17 -17.95
C LYS A 113 -13.31 -5.32 -17.65
N PRO A 114 -14.12 -5.76 -18.63
CA PRO A 114 -15.07 -6.84 -18.39
C PRO A 114 -14.43 -8.13 -17.86
N GLU A 115 -13.24 -8.47 -18.31
CA GLU A 115 -12.53 -9.67 -17.88
C GLU A 115 -12.14 -9.63 -16.41
N ALA A 116 -12.21 -8.47 -15.76
CA ALA A 116 -11.89 -8.32 -14.35
C ALA A 116 -13.13 -8.29 -13.45
N ASP A 117 -14.33 -8.50 -14.02
CA ASP A 117 -15.59 -8.42 -13.27
C ASP A 117 -15.66 -9.47 -12.15
N TRP A 118 -14.95 -10.58 -12.31
CA TRP A 118 -14.90 -11.64 -11.30
C TRP A 118 -14.00 -11.27 -10.10
N ILE A 119 -13.23 -10.19 -10.22
CA ILE A 119 -12.34 -9.76 -9.13
C ILE A 119 -13.16 -8.96 -8.13
N GLU A 120 -13.16 -9.41 -6.87
CA GLU A 120 -13.85 -8.71 -5.80
C GLU A 120 -12.95 -7.61 -5.24
N PHE A 121 -13.37 -6.35 -5.44
CA PHE A 121 -12.72 -5.19 -4.84
C PHE A 121 -13.48 -4.76 -3.60
N TYR A 122 -12.78 -4.44 -2.53
CA TYR A 122 -13.40 -3.79 -1.40
C TYR A 122 -13.45 -2.28 -1.64
N ALA A 123 -14.59 -1.66 -1.34
CA ALA A 123 -14.78 -0.23 -1.59
C ALA A 123 -14.08 0.60 -0.49
N TRP A 124 -12.93 1.13 -0.81
CA TRP A 124 -12.18 2.01 0.09
C TRP A 124 -12.69 3.44 -0.04
N ASN A 125 -13.83 3.74 0.58
CA ASN A 125 -14.36 5.09 0.61
C ASN A 125 -13.75 5.87 1.80
N VAL A 126 -14.00 7.19 1.85
CA VAL A 126 -13.43 8.03 2.90
C VAL A 126 -13.86 7.59 4.30
N PRO A 127 -15.15 7.25 4.56
CA PRO A 127 -15.51 6.72 5.88
C PRO A 127 -14.72 5.51 6.31
N PHE A 128 -14.40 4.59 5.39
CA PHE A 128 -13.60 3.41 5.71
C PHE A 128 -12.15 3.79 6.02
N ILE A 129 -11.58 4.74 5.27
CA ILE A 129 -10.23 5.24 5.54
C ILE A 129 -10.14 5.81 6.96
N ILE A 130 -11.16 6.57 7.36
CA ILE A 130 -11.25 7.14 8.71
C ILE A 130 -11.45 6.04 9.75
N GLU A 131 -12.33 5.08 9.47
CA GLU A 131 -12.60 3.96 10.39
C GLU A 131 -11.31 3.21 10.73
N LEU A 132 -10.49 2.89 9.73
CA LEU A 132 -9.24 2.17 9.96
C LEU A 132 -8.22 3.01 10.72
N SER A 133 -8.18 4.32 10.46
CA SER A 133 -7.28 5.20 11.21
C SER A 133 -7.61 5.18 12.70
N GLU A 134 -8.89 5.16 13.04
CA GLU A 134 -9.33 5.09 14.44
C GLU A 134 -9.08 3.72 15.02
N MET A 135 -9.36 2.66 14.27
CA MET A 135 -9.18 1.28 14.72
C MET A 135 -7.72 0.99 15.08
N PHE A 136 -6.77 1.49 14.31
CA PHE A 136 -5.35 1.21 14.49
C PHE A 136 -4.54 2.39 15.06
N GLN A 137 -5.23 3.44 15.49
CA GLN A 137 -4.60 4.61 16.08
C GLN A 137 -3.57 5.25 15.15
N LEU A 138 -3.98 5.44 13.90
CA LEU A 138 -3.16 6.03 12.86
C LEU A 138 -3.63 7.46 12.62
N LYS A 139 -2.67 8.36 12.38
CA LYS A 139 -2.99 9.72 11.97
C LYS A 139 -3.10 9.76 10.45
N ILE A 140 -4.16 10.36 9.94
CA ILE A 140 -4.29 10.60 8.50
C ILE A 140 -3.53 11.88 8.17
N LEU A 141 -2.48 11.76 7.36
CA LEU A 141 -1.70 12.92 6.94
C LEU A 141 -2.31 13.59 5.71
N ASP A 142 -2.90 12.80 4.83
CA ASP A 142 -3.43 13.31 3.58
C ASP A 142 -4.40 12.32 2.96
N ILE A 143 -5.41 12.83 2.24
CA ILE A 143 -6.30 12.05 1.38
C ILE A 143 -6.49 12.86 0.12
N ARG A 144 -6.17 12.26 -1.04
CA ARG A 144 -6.29 12.93 -2.33
C ARG A 144 -6.93 12.02 -3.35
N ASP A 145 -7.51 12.62 -4.37
CA ASP A 145 -7.93 11.88 -5.56
C ASP A 145 -6.71 11.64 -6.45
N ASP A 146 -6.65 10.44 -7.01
CA ASP A 146 -5.63 10.05 -7.96
C ASP A 146 -6.27 9.73 -9.31
N THR A 147 -5.46 9.45 -10.30
CA THR A 147 -5.93 9.05 -11.63
C THR A 147 -6.76 7.78 -11.56
N ASN A 148 -7.63 7.57 -12.58
CA ASN A 148 -8.51 6.40 -12.68
C ASN A 148 -9.46 6.26 -11.48
N GLN A 149 -9.90 7.40 -10.92
CA GLN A 149 -10.87 7.47 -9.82
C GLN A 149 -10.41 6.78 -8.55
N ARG A 150 -9.11 6.66 -8.37
CA ARG A 150 -8.56 6.04 -7.17
C ARG A 150 -8.30 7.08 -6.09
N LYS A 151 -8.23 6.61 -4.85
CA LYS A 151 -7.83 7.44 -3.71
C LYS A 151 -6.39 7.15 -3.35
N TYR A 152 -5.66 8.19 -3.07
CA TYR A 152 -4.32 8.13 -2.50
C TYR A 152 -4.38 8.71 -1.10
N PHE A 153 -3.85 8.01 -0.11
CA PHE A 153 -3.84 8.54 1.24
C PHE A 153 -2.63 8.05 2.01
N ILE A 154 -2.32 8.75 3.09
CA ILE A 154 -1.13 8.50 3.91
C ILE A 154 -1.55 8.39 5.36
N TYR A 155 -1.14 7.31 6.01
CA TYR A 155 -1.28 7.12 7.44
C TYR A 155 0.09 7.26 8.11
N ARG A 156 0.08 7.72 9.36
CA ARG A 156 1.27 7.70 10.20
C ARG A 156 0.95 7.03 11.53
N LYS A 157 1.84 6.12 11.93
CA LYS A 157 1.71 5.45 13.22
C LYS A 157 2.27 6.36 14.32
N THR A 158 1.43 6.72 15.27
CA THR A 158 1.82 7.67 16.30
C THR A 158 2.69 7.05 17.39
N LYS A 159 2.49 5.80 17.67
CA LYS A 159 3.38 4.98 18.54
C LYS A 159 2.88 3.56 18.64
#